data_ae1f991ae2dad3d8da11e33e42ca7cae
#
_entry.id   ae1f991ae2dad3d8da11e33e42ca7cae
#
_cell.length_a   1.000
_cell.length_b   1.000
_cell.length_c   1.000
_cell.angle_alpha   90.00
_cell.angle_beta   90.00
_cell.angle_gamma   90.00
#
_symmetry.space_group_name_H-M   'P 1'
#
loop_
_entity.id
_entity.type
_entity.pdbx_description
1 polymer ?
#
loop_
_entity_poly.entity_id
_entity_poly.type
_entity_poly.pdbx_seq_one_letter_code
_entity_poly.pdbx_strand_id
1 'polypeptide(L)'
;LYWFKDDQNHLSHFSLHGNKSLDMHAPVSNISYFEADAFARWASQNLTEYAKARLPTEFEWEAFARSGVNSCNDIFGKVWQWTSSHYHPYPGYQPWGGIAGEYNGKFMVNQMVLRGSSAYTPIGHSRPTYRNFFPTHARWQMSGLRLAKNDI
;
A
#
# COMPACT_ATOMS: atom_id res chain seq x y z
N LEU A 1 17.41 -1.70 1.26
CA LEU A 1 17.41 -2.96 2.00
C LEU A 1 16.98 -4.13 1.12
N TYR A 2 15.92 -3.96 0.34
CA TYR A 2 15.38 -5.00 -0.56
C TYR A 2 15.79 -4.79 -2.02
N TRP A 3 16.36 -3.64 -2.34
CA TRP A 3 16.75 -3.23 -3.67
C TRP A 3 18.25 -2.99 -3.68
N PHE A 4 18.96 -3.51 -4.66
CA PHE A 4 20.40 -3.38 -4.79
C PHE A 4 20.79 -3.43 -6.27
N LYS A 5 22.03 -3.06 -6.55
CA LYS A 5 22.67 -3.29 -7.83
C LYS A 5 23.58 -4.50 -7.71
N ASP A 6 23.53 -5.36 -8.72
CA ASP A 6 24.47 -6.46 -8.84
C ASP A 6 25.86 -5.96 -9.31
N ASP A 7 26.82 -6.88 -9.39
CA ASP A 7 28.18 -6.56 -9.80
C ASP A 7 28.28 -5.99 -11.24
N GLN A 8 27.23 -6.18 -12.04
CA GLN A 8 27.10 -5.65 -13.40
C GLN A 8 26.27 -4.35 -13.46
N ASN A 9 25.97 -3.76 -12.29
CA ASN A 9 25.15 -2.55 -12.14
C ASN A 9 23.68 -2.69 -12.56
N HIS A 10 23.16 -3.92 -12.70
CA HIS A 10 21.74 -4.16 -12.94
C HIS A 10 20.96 -4.05 -11.64
N LEU A 11 19.76 -3.49 -11.73
CA LEU A 11 18.84 -3.41 -10.59
C LEU A 11 18.25 -4.79 -10.28
N SER A 12 18.38 -5.19 -9.04
CA SER A 12 17.87 -6.44 -8.49
C SER A 12 17.11 -6.18 -7.20
N HIS A 13 16.24 -7.10 -6.84
CA HIS A 13 15.54 -7.06 -5.57
C HIS A 13 15.54 -8.43 -4.88
N PHE A 14 15.54 -8.40 -3.56
CA PHE A 14 15.37 -9.59 -2.74
C PHE A 14 13.89 -9.92 -2.58
N SER A 15 13.52 -11.16 -2.83
CA SER A 15 12.18 -11.69 -2.66
C SER A 15 12.19 -12.99 -1.84
N LEU A 16 11.02 -13.53 -1.49
CA LEU A 16 10.92 -14.84 -0.85
C LEU A 16 11.46 -16.00 -1.72
N HIS A 17 11.70 -15.75 -2.99
CA HIS A 17 12.33 -16.71 -3.91
C HIS A 17 13.82 -16.37 -4.17
N GLY A 18 14.44 -15.60 -3.29
CA GLY A 18 15.83 -15.11 -3.44
C GLY A 18 15.95 -13.84 -4.27
N ASN A 19 17.17 -13.58 -4.71
CA ASN A 19 17.48 -12.41 -5.54
C ASN A 19 16.93 -12.59 -6.95
N LYS A 20 16.27 -11.57 -7.47
CA LYS A 20 15.72 -11.54 -8.82
C LYS A 20 16.05 -10.21 -9.50
N SER A 21 16.28 -10.25 -10.79
CA SER A 21 16.34 -9.04 -11.61
C SER A 21 15.03 -8.26 -11.48
N LEU A 22 15.12 -6.94 -11.47
CA LEU A 22 13.97 -6.08 -11.38
C LEU A 22 13.14 -6.16 -12.65
N ASP A 23 11.86 -6.49 -12.51
CA ASP A 23 10.88 -6.35 -13.59
C ASP A 23 10.35 -4.91 -13.57
N MET A 24 10.69 -4.14 -14.60
CA MET A 24 10.28 -2.74 -14.75
C MET A 24 8.78 -2.54 -15.00
N HIS A 25 8.06 -3.61 -15.33
CA HIS A 25 6.61 -3.60 -15.54
C HIS A 25 5.83 -4.10 -14.32
N ALA A 26 6.51 -4.62 -13.31
CA ALA A 26 5.86 -5.03 -12.07
C ALA A 26 5.59 -3.83 -11.17
N PRO A 27 4.52 -3.87 -10.35
CA PRO A 27 4.33 -2.89 -9.30
C PRO A 27 5.55 -2.82 -8.36
N VAL A 28 5.94 -1.61 -7.98
CA VAL A 28 6.96 -1.43 -6.94
C VAL A 28 6.54 -2.14 -5.66
N SER A 29 7.49 -2.80 -5.00
CA SER A 29 7.23 -3.53 -3.76
C SER A 29 8.27 -3.22 -2.68
N ASN A 30 7.94 -3.56 -1.44
CA ASN A 30 8.83 -3.39 -0.29
C ASN A 30 9.26 -1.94 -0.05
N ILE A 31 8.33 -1.01 -0.20
CA ILE A 31 8.53 0.41 0.11
C ILE A 31 7.77 0.79 1.40
N SER A 32 8.34 1.72 2.15
CA SER A 32 7.70 2.33 3.32
C SER A 32 6.61 3.33 2.91
N TYR A 33 5.78 3.72 3.88
CA TYR A 33 4.84 4.82 3.67
C TYR A 33 5.55 6.12 3.27
N PHE A 34 6.69 6.41 3.90
CA PHE A 34 7.46 7.63 3.60
C PHE A 34 7.97 7.65 2.15
N GLU A 35 8.42 6.51 1.63
CA GLU A 35 8.84 6.40 0.23
C GLU A 35 7.66 6.54 -0.72
N ALA A 36 6.51 5.95 -0.39
CA ALA A 36 5.30 6.07 -1.18
C ALA A 36 4.79 7.52 -1.25
N ASP A 37 4.73 8.23 -0.11
CA ASP A 37 4.31 9.63 -0.05
C ASP A 37 5.31 10.55 -0.74
N ALA A 38 6.61 10.32 -0.54
CA ALA A 38 7.67 11.08 -1.22
C ALA A 38 7.58 10.94 -2.73
N PHE A 39 7.38 9.72 -3.23
CA PHE A 39 7.19 9.48 -4.67
C PHE A 39 5.94 10.20 -5.20
N ALA A 40 4.82 10.11 -4.50
CA ALA A 40 3.58 10.77 -4.91
C ALA A 40 3.76 12.29 -5.04
N ARG A 41 4.43 12.92 -4.07
CA ARG A 41 4.77 14.37 -4.09
C ARG A 41 5.73 14.72 -5.21
N TRP A 42 6.79 13.92 -5.38
CA TRP A 42 7.75 14.13 -6.46
C TRP A 42 7.08 14.01 -7.84
N ALA A 43 6.26 12.97 -8.06
CA ALA A 43 5.54 12.78 -9.31
C ALA A 43 4.59 13.95 -9.60
N SER A 44 3.88 14.43 -8.58
CA SER A 44 2.99 15.60 -8.70
C SER A 44 3.70 16.87 -9.13
N GLN A 45 4.95 17.06 -8.75
CA GLN A 45 5.74 18.26 -9.03
C GLN A 45 6.54 18.17 -10.35
N ASN A 46 6.95 16.97 -10.76
CA ASN A 46 7.92 16.78 -11.82
C ASN A 46 7.34 16.12 -13.09
N LEU A 47 6.18 15.47 -13.00
CA LEU A 47 5.57 14.77 -14.11
C LEU A 47 4.20 15.38 -14.44
N THR A 48 4.06 15.97 -15.61
CA THR A 48 2.84 16.69 -16.01
C THR A 48 1.59 15.78 -15.97
N GLU A 49 1.72 14.52 -16.37
CA GLU A 49 0.64 13.54 -16.34
C GLU A 49 0.14 13.22 -14.93
N TYR A 50 1.03 13.40 -13.90
CA TYR A 50 0.73 13.18 -12.49
C TYR A 50 0.56 14.48 -11.71
N ALA A 51 0.34 15.61 -12.37
CA ALA A 51 0.08 16.87 -11.69
C ALA A 51 -1.08 16.71 -10.68
N LYS A 52 -0.88 17.20 -9.44
CA LYS A 52 -1.78 17.02 -8.29
C LYS A 52 -1.94 15.56 -7.80
N ALA A 53 -1.02 14.67 -8.16
CA ALA A 53 -1.01 13.31 -7.65
C ALA A 53 -0.72 13.25 -6.15
N ARG A 54 -1.35 12.30 -5.48
CA ARG A 54 -1.18 12.00 -4.05
C ARG A 54 -1.50 10.53 -3.78
N LEU A 55 -1.25 10.07 -2.58
CA LEU A 55 -1.81 8.80 -2.14
C LEU A 55 -3.33 8.95 -1.96
N PRO A 56 -4.13 7.93 -2.30
CA PRO A 56 -5.57 7.93 -2.01
C PRO A 56 -5.80 7.81 -0.50
N THR A 57 -6.92 8.32 -0.02
CA THR A 57 -7.48 7.89 1.26
C THR A 57 -7.97 6.44 1.16
N GLU A 58 -8.10 5.75 2.29
CA GLU A 58 -8.65 4.40 2.29
C GLU A 58 -10.08 4.33 1.75
N PHE A 59 -10.86 5.41 1.91
CA PHE A 59 -12.22 5.50 1.42
C PHE A 59 -12.28 5.66 -0.10
N GLU A 60 -11.42 6.50 -0.67
CA GLU A 60 -11.28 6.64 -2.12
C GLU A 60 -10.82 5.34 -2.76
N TRP A 61 -9.86 4.67 -2.13
CA TRP A 61 -9.39 3.37 -2.60
C TRP A 61 -10.50 2.33 -2.59
N GLU A 62 -11.30 2.27 -1.50
CA GLU A 62 -12.42 1.33 -1.39
C GLU A 62 -13.53 1.64 -2.42
N ALA A 63 -13.90 2.91 -2.57
CA ALA A 63 -14.88 3.34 -3.57
C ALA A 63 -14.44 2.93 -4.99
N PHE A 64 -13.18 3.16 -5.32
CA PHE A 64 -12.59 2.74 -6.58
C PHE A 64 -12.61 1.21 -6.76
N ALA A 65 -12.20 0.44 -5.75
CA ALA A 65 -12.20 -1.01 -5.80
C ALA A 65 -13.62 -1.61 -5.98
N ARG A 66 -14.65 -0.92 -5.47
CA ARG A 66 -16.06 -1.30 -5.60
C ARG A 66 -16.71 -0.86 -6.92
N SER A 67 -16.14 0.11 -7.61
CA SER A 67 -16.74 0.66 -8.84
C SER A 67 -16.75 -0.32 -10.02
N GLY A 68 -16.06 -1.46 -9.90
CA GLY A 68 -16.00 -2.47 -10.95
C GLY A 68 -15.29 -2.00 -12.23
N VAL A 69 -14.47 -0.94 -12.13
CA VAL A 69 -13.69 -0.46 -13.27
C VAL A 69 -12.69 -1.55 -13.68
N ASN A 70 -13.08 -2.34 -14.65
CA ASN A 70 -12.31 -3.48 -15.18
C ASN A 70 -10.99 -3.07 -15.86
N SER A 71 -10.73 -1.78 -16.02
CA SER A 71 -9.52 -1.24 -16.66
C SER A 71 -8.32 -1.12 -15.72
N CYS A 72 -8.50 -1.33 -14.42
CA CYS A 72 -7.41 -1.25 -13.46
C CYS A 72 -6.97 -2.63 -13.01
N ASN A 73 -5.93 -3.10 -13.66
CA ASN A 73 -5.20 -4.30 -13.24
C ASN A 73 -4.53 -4.04 -11.88
N ASP A 74 -4.28 -5.12 -11.14
CA ASP A 74 -3.43 -5.11 -9.95
C ASP A 74 -4.00 -4.40 -8.69
N ILE A 75 -5.34 -4.27 -8.59
CA ILE A 75 -5.97 -3.82 -7.33
C ILE A 75 -5.74 -4.84 -6.22
N PHE A 76 -5.81 -6.12 -6.56
CA PHE A 76 -5.58 -7.24 -5.65
C PHE A 76 -4.51 -8.18 -6.17
N GLY A 77 -3.86 -8.90 -5.27
CA GLY A 77 -2.98 -10.03 -5.62
C GLY A 77 -1.58 -9.65 -6.08
N LYS A 78 -1.17 -8.38 -5.97
CA LYS A 78 0.19 -7.94 -6.32
C LYS A 78 0.92 -7.37 -5.12
N VAL A 79 0.55 -6.18 -4.68
CA VAL A 79 1.13 -5.49 -3.55
C VAL A 79 0.04 -4.85 -2.70
N TRP A 80 0.24 -4.81 -1.38
CA TRP A 80 -0.54 -3.95 -0.50
C TRP A 80 -0.27 -2.49 -0.85
N GLN A 81 -1.29 -1.66 -0.95
CA GLN A 81 -1.19 -0.28 -1.40
C GLN A 81 -1.34 0.68 -0.24
N TRP A 82 -0.30 1.49 0.01
CA TRP A 82 -0.33 2.53 1.01
C TRP A 82 -1.41 3.56 0.70
N THR A 83 -2.15 3.96 1.72
CA THR A 83 -3.11 5.07 1.66
C THR A 83 -2.65 6.22 2.54
N SER A 84 -3.20 7.41 2.33
CA SER A 84 -2.95 8.57 3.19
C SER A 84 -3.71 8.52 4.52
N SER A 85 -4.51 7.47 4.76
CA SER A 85 -5.32 7.32 5.96
C SER A 85 -4.52 6.72 7.10
N HIS A 86 -4.62 7.33 8.28
CA HIS A 86 -4.17 6.72 9.52
C HIS A 86 -5.08 5.56 9.92
N TYR A 87 -4.51 4.55 10.57
CA TYR A 87 -5.28 3.49 11.16
C TYR A 87 -5.93 3.99 12.46
N HIS A 88 -7.13 4.54 12.35
CA HIS A 88 -7.93 5.02 13.46
C HIS A 88 -9.32 4.35 13.47
N PRO A 89 -10.05 4.41 14.58
CA PRO A 89 -11.38 3.82 14.67
C PRO A 89 -12.37 4.50 13.71
N TYR A 90 -13.30 3.73 13.17
CA TYR A 90 -14.45 4.27 12.47
C TYR A 90 -15.47 4.85 13.47
N PRO A 91 -16.34 5.77 13.02
CA PRO A 91 -17.42 6.29 13.88
C PRO A 91 -18.24 5.15 14.51
N GLY A 92 -18.47 5.24 15.81
CA GLY A 92 -19.20 4.20 16.55
C GLY A 92 -18.37 2.99 16.99
N TYR A 93 -17.07 2.95 16.70
CA TYR A 93 -16.21 1.89 17.21
C TYR A 93 -16.18 1.90 18.74
N GLN A 94 -16.34 0.72 19.31
CA GLN A 94 -16.11 0.46 20.73
C GLN A 94 -15.22 -0.79 20.87
N PRO A 95 -14.17 -0.74 21.68
CA PRO A 95 -13.36 -1.92 21.92
C PRO A 95 -14.18 -3.01 22.61
N TRP A 96 -13.91 -4.24 22.28
CA TRP A 96 -14.52 -5.38 22.98
C TRP A 96 -14.12 -5.37 24.45
N GLY A 97 -14.98 -5.87 25.33
CA GLY A 97 -14.63 -6.06 26.73
C GLY A 97 -13.57 -7.15 26.93
N GLY A 98 -12.79 -7.03 28.00
CA GLY A 98 -11.76 -7.99 28.38
C GLY A 98 -10.54 -8.00 27.46
N ILE A 99 -9.81 -9.11 27.41
CA ILE A 99 -8.52 -9.26 26.72
C ILE A 99 -8.63 -8.95 25.21
N ALA A 100 -9.75 -9.27 24.57
CA ALA A 100 -9.97 -9.01 23.15
C ALA A 100 -10.00 -7.51 22.81
N GLY A 101 -10.33 -6.64 23.76
CA GLY A 101 -10.41 -5.20 23.55
C GLY A 101 -9.07 -4.52 23.28
N GLU A 102 -7.98 -5.13 23.73
CA GLU A 102 -6.64 -4.59 23.47
C GLU A 102 -6.18 -4.81 22.02
N TYR A 103 -6.74 -5.80 21.34
CA TYR A 103 -6.16 -6.28 20.06
C TYR A 103 -6.09 -5.21 18.99
N ASN A 104 -7.16 -4.48 18.74
CA ASN A 104 -7.15 -3.42 17.72
C ASN A 104 -6.73 -2.05 18.27
N GLY A 105 -7.19 -1.69 19.46
CA GLY A 105 -6.98 -0.36 20.03
C GLY A 105 -5.50 0.02 20.18
N LYS A 106 -4.68 -0.89 20.71
CA LYS A 106 -3.25 -0.62 20.93
C LYS A 106 -2.43 -0.46 19.64
N PHE A 107 -2.92 -0.99 18.51
CA PHE A 107 -2.23 -0.90 17.21
C PHE A 107 -2.61 0.36 16.42
N MET A 108 -3.51 1.20 16.90
CA MET A 108 -3.94 2.39 16.17
C MET A 108 -2.91 3.52 16.18
N VAL A 109 -1.95 3.50 17.10
CA VAL A 109 -0.92 4.53 17.21
C VAL A 109 0.14 4.31 16.14
N ASN A 110 0.46 5.37 15.39
CA ASN A 110 1.55 5.43 14.40
C ASN A 110 1.47 4.37 13.31
N GLN A 111 0.26 3.99 12.90
CA GLN A 111 0.01 3.06 11.81
C GLN A 111 -0.69 3.77 10.66
N MET A 112 -0.32 3.40 9.43
CA MET A 112 -1.02 3.83 8.22
C MET A 112 -1.73 2.64 7.59
N VAL A 113 -2.87 2.92 6.96
CA VAL A 113 -3.69 1.89 6.32
C VAL A 113 -3.12 1.51 4.97
N LEU A 114 -3.07 0.19 4.71
CA LEU A 114 -2.87 -0.38 3.39
C LEU A 114 -4.15 -1.08 2.93
N ARG A 115 -4.40 -1.01 1.66
CA ARG A 115 -5.56 -1.64 1.00
C ARG A 115 -5.11 -2.60 -0.10
N GLY A 116 -6.00 -3.47 -0.54
CA GLY A 116 -5.73 -4.45 -1.59
C GLY A 116 -5.32 -5.81 -1.03
N SER A 117 -4.31 -6.39 -1.63
CA SER A 117 -3.67 -7.63 -1.18
C SER A 117 -2.35 -7.84 -1.92
N SER A 118 -1.45 -8.62 -1.35
CA SER A 118 -0.19 -9.01 -1.99
C SER A 118 -0.32 -10.34 -2.73
N ALA A 119 0.71 -10.69 -3.51
CA ALA A 119 0.83 -11.98 -4.17
C ALA A 119 0.87 -13.18 -3.19
N TYR A 120 1.14 -12.93 -1.91
CA TYR A 120 1.16 -13.95 -0.86
C TYR A 120 -0.14 -14.03 -0.06
N THR A 121 -1.11 -13.18 -0.37
CA THR A 121 -2.42 -13.23 0.29
C THR A 121 -3.20 -14.45 -0.22
N PRO A 122 -3.70 -15.33 0.66
CA PRO A 122 -4.44 -16.51 0.26
C PRO A 122 -5.67 -16.17 -0.59
N ILE A 123 -5.99 -17.04 -1.52
CA ILE A 123 -7.19 -16.93 -2.37
C ILE A 123 -8.43 -16.88 -1.47
N GLY A 124 -9.35 -15.96 -1.78
CA GLY A 124 -10.60 -15.77 -1.01
C GLY A 124 -10.47 -14.85 0.21
N HIS A 125 -9.25 -14.46 0.60
CA HIS A 125 -9.06 -13.52 1.72
C HIS A 125 -9.24 -12.06 1.31
N SER A 126 -8.92 -11.72 0.06
CA SER A 126 -8.97 -10.35 -0.44
C SER A 126 -10.40 -9.83 -0.56
N ARG A 127 -10.66 -8.64 -0.05
CA ARG A 127 -11.94 -7.94 -0.19
C ARG A 127 -11.72 -6.41 -0.13
N PRO A 128 -12.60 -5.61 -0.77
CA PRO A 128 -12.45 -4.15 -0.79
C PRO A 128 -12.40 -3.49 0.59
N THR A 129 -13.07 -4.09 1.58
CA THR A 129 -13.18 -3.56 2.94
C THR A 129 -12.04 -3.95 3.86
N TYR A 130 -11.13 -4.83 3.43
CA TYR A 130 -10.04 -5.26 4.28
C TYR A 130 -9.07 -4.12 4.56
N ARG A 131 -8.78 -3.88 5.83
CA ARG A 131 -7.81 -2.90 6.30
C ARG A 131 -6.57 -3.64 6.79
N ASN A 132 -5.47 -3.52 6.06
CA ASN A 132 -4.16 -3.87 6.57
C ASN A 132 -3.50 -2.61 7.14
N PHE A 133 -2.58 -2.74 8.07
CA PHE A 133 -1.93 -1.58 8.69
C PHE A 133 -0.53 -1.95 9.17
N PHE A 134 0.39 -1.00 9.00
CA PHE A 134 1.77 -1.14 9.43
C PHE A 134 2.35 0.20 9.87
N PRO A 135 3.41 0.19 10.71
CA PRO A 135 4.18 1.38 11.00
C PRO A 135 4.73 2.01 9.72
N THR A 136 4.80 3.33 9.69
CA THR A 136 5.17 4.11 8.51
C THR A 136 6.53 3.77 7.90
N HIS A 137 7.45 3.22 8.69
CA HIS A 137 8.80 2.82 8.25
C HIS A 137 8.89 1.36 7.76
N ALA A 138 7.84 0.56 7.96
CA ALA A 138 7.86 -0.87 7.61
C ALA A 138 7.93 -1.10 6.10
N ARG A 139 8.70 -2.09 5.67
CA ARG A 139 8.97 -2.41 4.25
C ARG A 139 8.85 -3.89 3.91
N TRP A 140 8.67 -4.79 4.89
CA TRP A 140 8.71 -6.24 4.68
C TRP A 140 7.41 -6.82 4.10
N GLN A 141 6.32 -6.09 4.12
CA GLN A 141 4.96 -6.59 3.88
C GLN A 141 4.52 -6.58 2.40
N MET A 142 5.42 -6.52 1.44
CA MET A 142 5.10 -6.32 0.02
C MET A 142 4.18 -5.12 -0.21
N SER A 143 4.54 -4.01 0.34
CA SER A 143 3.84 -2.74 0.18
C SER A 143 4.30 -1.99 -1.06
N GLY A 144 3.35 -1.45 -1.79
CA GLY A 144 3.54 -0.55 -2.91
C GLY A 144 2.61 0.64 -2.80
N LEU A 145 2.29 1.27 -3.91
CA LEU A 145 1.38 2.41 -3.93
C LEU A 145 0.51 2.43 -5.19
N ARG A 146 -0.55 3.20 -5.11
CA ARG A 146 -1.36 3.68 -6.23
C ARG A 146 -1.57 5.17 -6.04
N LEU A 147 -1.53 5.92 -7.12
CA LEU A 147 -1.78 7.36 -7.08
C LEU A 147 -3.27 7.66 -7.29
N ALA A 148 -3.75 8.65 -6.59
CA ALA A 148 -5.00 9.34 -6.84
C ALA A 148 -4.69 10.77 -7.31
N LYS A 149 -5.64 11.41 -7.99
CA LYS A 149 -5.53 12.77 -8.47
C LYS A 149 -6.77 13.56 -8.07
N ASN A 150 -6.60 14.80 -7.69
CA ASN A 150 -7.72 15.71 -7.49
C ASN A 150 -8.17 16.25 -8.84
N ASP A 151 -9.44 16.04 -9.18
CA ASP A 151 -10.09 16.60 -10.38
C ASP A 151 -10.53 18.03 -10.08
N ILE A 152 -9.61 18.99 -9.95
CA ILE A 152 -9.95 20.44 -10.07
C ILE A 152 -8.68 21.24 -10.30
#